data_0bdd31408922578eedc4efb27c94152b
#
_entry.id   0bdd31408922578eedc4efb27c94152b
#
_cell.length_a   1.000
_cell.length_b   1.000
_cell.length_c   1.000
_cell.angle_alpha   90.00
_cell.angle_beta   90.00
_cell.angle_gamma   90.00
#
_symmetry.space_group_name_H-M   'P 1'
#
loop_
_entity.id
_entity.type
_entity.pdbx_description
1 polymer ?
#
loop_
_entity_poly.entity_id
_entity_poly.type
_entity_poly.pdbx_seq_one_letter_code
_entity_poly.pdbx_strand_id
1 'polypeptide(L)'
;MPVLGIDVGKFEFHCALSVKGQVYTNHFPHSESGFERLRRWLANRRVSRVHACMESTGGWSEELAADLHTHGHVVSIVNPLAIKSFGQSELSRTKT
;
A
#
# COMPACT_ATOMS: atom_id res chain seq x y z
N MET A 1 -10.88 -3.00 -9.43
CA MET A 1 -10.29 -3.41 -8.15
C MET A 1 -9.80 -2.16 -7.43
N PRO A 2 -10.18 -1.93 -6.18
CA PRO A 2 -9.70 -0.77 -5.43
C PRO A 2 -8.18 -0.81 -5.25
N VAL A 3 -7.59 0.37 -5.08
CA VAL A 3 -6.14 0.51 -4.89
C VAL A 3 -5.86 0.91 -3.45
N LEU A 4 -4.88 0.25 -2.85
CA LEU A 4 -4.44 0.51 -1.50
C LEU A 4 -2.97 0.94 -1.53
N GLY A 5 -2.72 2.24 -1.32
CA GLY A 5 -1.36 2.74 -1.20
C GLY A 5 -0.90 2.60 0.23
N ILE A 6 0.31 2.07 0.43
CA ILE A 6 0.83 1.82 1.77
C ILE A 6 2.23 2.39 1.91
N ASP A 7 2.41 3.21 2.94
CA ASP A 7 3.71 3.70 3.36
C ASP A 7 4.12 2.90 4.59
N VAL A 8 5.10 2.01 4.42
CA VAL A 8 5.48 1.04 5.46
C VAL A 8 6.67 1.55 6.25
N GLY A 9 6.47 1.72 7.56
CA GLY A 9 7.53 2.08 8.47
C GLY A 9 7.90 0.91 9.39
N LYS A 10 8.90 1.13 10.22
CA LYS A 10 9.39 0.13 11.15
C LYS A 10 8.35 -0.22 12.21
N PHE A 11 7.63 0.77 12.71
CA PHE A 11 6.71 0.60 13.83
C PHE A 11 5.25 0.64 13.42
N GLU A 12 4.95 1.28 12.30
CA GLU A 12 3.58 1.40 11.83
C GLU A 12 3.56 1.56 10.32
N PHE A 13 2.39 1.37 9.72
CA PHE A 13 2.20 1.63 8.31
C PHE A 13 0.94 2.46 8.09
N HIS A 14 0.99 3.33 7.09
CA HIS A 14 -0.10 4.23 6.74
C HIS A 14 -0.72 3.79 5.42
N CYS A 15 -2.04 3.81 5.37
CA CYS A 15 -2.80 3.32 4.22
C CYS A 15 -3.70 4.41 3.65
N ALA A 16 -3.79 4.42 2.32
CA ALA A 16 -4.75 5.24 1.60
C ALA A 16 -5.51 4.31 0.64
N LEU A 17 -6.77 4.09 0.94
CA LEU A 17 -7.64 3.23 0.13
C LEU A 17 -8.44 4.08 -0.84
N SER A 18 -8.25 3.85 -2.15
CA SER A 18 -8.99 4.55 -3.19
C SER A 18 -10.03 3.60 -3.76
N VAL A 19 -11.29 3.95 -3.59
CA VAL A 19 -12.42 3.15 -4.07
C VAL A 19 -13.56 4.08 -4.50
N LYS A 20 -14.06 3.86 -5.71
CA LYS A 20 -15.20 4.61 -6.27
C LYS A 20 -15.03 6.14 -6.17
N GLY A 21 -13.83 6.61 -6.46
CA GLY A 21 -13.54 8.04 -6.47
C GLY A 21 -13.33 8.66 -5.10
N GLN A 22 -13.34 7.87 -4.05
CA GLN A 22 -13.10 8.36 -2.69
C GLN A 22 -11.83 7.76 -2.10
N VAL A 23 -11.18 8.51 -1.21
CA VAL A 23 -9.96 8.07 -0.56
C VAL A 23 -10.19 8.02 0.94
N TYR A 24 -9.90 6.87 1.53
CA TYR A 24 -10.00 6.66 2.97
C TYR A 24 -8.61 6.37 3.51
N THR A 25 -8.22 7.01 4.60
CA THR A 25 -6.90 6.83 5.19
C THR A 25 -7.00 6.22 6.58
N ASN A 26 -5.96 5.48 6.95
CA ASN A 26 -5.85 4.92 8.28
C ASN A 26 -4.40 4.51 8.52
N HIS A 27 -4.05 4.16 9.74
CA HIS A 27 -2.73 3.65 10.05
C HIS A 27 -2.86 2.53 11.08
N PHE A 28 -1.88 1.63 11.08
CA PHE A 28 -1.90 0.44 11.93
C PHE A 28 -0.50 0.13 12.42
N PRO A 29 -0.35 -0.53 13.58
CA PRO A 29 0.96 -0.97 14.02
C PRO A 29 1.53 -2.03 13.09
N HIS A 30 2.86 -2.02 12.92
CA HIS A 30 3.54 -3.01 12.07
C HIS A 30 3.73 -4.30 12.89
N SER A 31 2.68 -5.09 12.95
CA SER A 31 2.61 -6.33 13.72
C SER A 31 1.47 -7.19 13.18
N GLU A 32 1.42 -8.44 13.63
CA GLU A 32 0.32 -9.35 13.28
C GLU A 32 -1.03 -8.72 13.59
N SER A 33 -1.13 -8.07 14.73
CA SER A 33 -2.34 -7.37 15.15
C SER A 33 -2.72 -6.25 14.17
N GLY A 34 -1.72 -5.49 13.71
CA GLY A 34 -1.95 -4.43 12.75
C GLY A 34 -2.38 -4.96 11.39
N PHE A 35 -1.81 -6.08 10.96
CA PHE A 35 -2.20 -6.71 9.70
C PHE A 35 -3.66 -7.19 9.76
N GLU A 36 -4.05 -7.78 10.88
CA GLU A 36 -5.44 -8.20 11.09
C GLU A 36 -6.39 -7.01 11.08
N ARG A 37 -6.00 -5.91 11.72
CA ARG A 37 -6.81 -4.69 11.73
C ARG A 37 -6.99 -4.11 10.33
N LEU A 38 -5.95 -4.15 9.52
CA LEU A 38 -6.04 -3.71 8.14
C LEU A 38 -7.05 -4.55 7.37
N ARG A 39 -6.96 -5.87 7.49
CA ARG A 39 -7.89 -6.76 6.80
C ARG A 39 -9.33 -6.52 7.26
N ARG A 40 -9.53 -6.31 8.55
CA ARG A 40 -10.85 -6.01 9.11
C ARG A 40 -11.38 -4.67 8.60
N TRP A 41 -10.50 -3.67 8.52
CA TRP A 41 -10.86 -2.36 8.00
C TRP A 41 -11.33 -2.44 6.54
N LEU A 42 -10.65 -3.23 5.73
CA LEU A 42 -11.04 -3.46 4.34
C LEU A 42 -12.40 -4.19 4.27
N ALA A 43 -12.56 -5.23 5.09
CA ALA A 43 -13.81 -5.99 5.12
C ALA A 43 -15.00 -5.13 5.54
N ASN A 44 -14.80 -4.24 6.51
CA ASN A 44 -15.86 -3.34 6.98
C ASN A 44 -16.30 -2.36 5.88
N ARG A 45 -15.44 -2.10 4.91
CA ARG A 45 -15.77 -1.27 3.77
C ARG A 45 -16.24 -2.09 2.56
N ARG A 46 -16.50 -3.38 2.78
CA ARG A 46 -16.96 -4.31 1.76
C ARG A 46 -15.97 -4.43 0.59
N VAL A 47 -14.69 -4.31 0.90
CA VAL A 47 -13.63 -4.48 -0.08
C VAL A 47 -13.03 -5.86 0.12
N SER A 48 -13.30 -6.77 -0.81
CA SER A 48 -12.83 -8.15 -0.70
C SER A 48 -11.43 -8.32 -1.28
N ARG A 49 -11.03 -7.45 -2.19
CA ARG A 49 -9.74 -7.56 -2.87
C ARG A 49 -9.25 -6.18 -3.28
N VAL A 50 -7.97 -5.91 -3.03
CA VAL A 50 -7.33 -4.66 -3.41
C VAL A 50 -6.05 -4.94 -4.18
N HIS A 51 -5.60 -3.95 -4.93
CA HIS A 51 -4.25 -3.91 -5.44
C HIS A 51 -3.45 -3.03 -4.47
N ALA A 52 -2.64 -3.66 -3.64
CA ALA A 52 -1.81 -2.96 -2.66
C ALA A 52 -0.48 -2.58 -3.31
N CYS A 53 -0.14 -1.30 -3.22
CA CYS A 53 1.10 -0.76 -3.76
C CYS A 53 1.92 -0.19 -2.61
N MET A 54 3.17 -0.65 -2.47
CA MET A 54 4.03 -0.19 -1.39
C MET A 54 5.48 -0.07 -1.87
N GLU A 55 6.23 0.80 -1.22
CA GLU A 55 7.65 0.96 -1.52
C GLU A 55 8.48 -0.08 -0.77
N SER A 56 9.52 -0.57 -1.45
CA SER A 56 10.48 -1.48 -0.83
C SER A 56 11.54 -0.65 -0.10
N THR A 57 11.34 -0.39 1.19
CA THR A 57 12.26 0.36 2.02
C THR A 57 12.69 -0.48 3.22
N GLY A 58 14.00 -0.71 3.33
CA GLY A 58 14.58 -1.38 4.49
C GLY A 58 14.03 -2.75 4.85
N GLY A 59 13.34 -3.40 3.92
CA GLY A 59 12.78 -4.73 4.17
C GLY A 59 11.51 -4.75 5.00
N TRP A 60 11.03 -3.60 5.44
CA TRP A 60 9.84 -3.53 6.31
C TRP A 60 8.55 -3.96 5.61
N SER A 61 8.51 -3.90 4.29
CA SER A 61 7.31 -4.21 3.52
C SER A 61 7.05 -5.71 3.33
N GLU A 62 8.07 -6.55 3.52
CA GLU A 62 7.98 -7.97 3.16
C GLU A 62 6.91 -8.74 3.91
N GLU A 63 6.83 -8.56 5.23
CA GLU A 63 5.86 -9.27 6.06
C GLU A 63 4.43 -8.86 5.71
N LEU A 64 4.20 -7.58 5.55
CA LEU A 64 2.88 -7.07 5.19
C LEU A 64 2.48 -7.52 3.78
N ALA A 65 3.43 -7.50 2.85
CA ALA A 65 3.18 -7.97 1.48
C ALA A 65 2.79 -9.45 1.48
N ALA A 66 3.50 -10.26 2.24
CA ALA A 66 3.20 -11.69 2.34
C ALA A 66 1.81 -11.92 2.95
N ASP A 67 1.46 -11.17 3.98
CA ASP A 67 0.15 -11.27 4.63
C ASP A 67 -0.98 -10.94 3.65
N LEU A 68 -0.83 -9.83 2.93
CA LEU A 68 -1.85 -9.42 1.96
C LEU A 68 -1.98 -10.42 0.81
N HIS A 69 -0.86 -10.90 0.31
CA HIS A 69 -0.86 -11.89 -0.76
C HIS A 69 -1.55 -13.19 -0.31
N THR A 70 -1.25 -13.65 0.89
CA THR A 70 -1.85 -14.85 1.46
C THR A 70 -3.38 -14.73 1.56
N HIS A 71 -3.88 -13.52 1.79
CA HIS A 71 -5.30 -13.27 1.92
C HIS A 71 -5.97 -12.85 0.60
N GLY A 72 -5.32 -13.12 -0.52
CA GLY A 72 -5.94 -12.97 -1.83
C GLY A 72 -5.83 -11.60 -2.48
N HIS A 73 -5.06 -10.69 -1.91
CA HIS A 73 -4.85 -9.38 -2.51
C HIS A 73 -3.72 -9.40 -3.52
N VAL A 74 -3.77 -8.49 -4.49
CA VAL A 74 -2.67 -8.28 -5.42
C VAL A 74 -1.70 -7.30 -4.77
N VAL A 75 -0.41 -7.62 -4.80
CA VAL A 75 0.61 -6.78 -4.15
C VAL A 75 1.67 -6.40 -5.15
N SER A 76 1.98 -5.11 -5.22
CA SER A 76 3.10 -4.57 -6.00
C SER A 76 4.05 -3.88 -5.05
N ILE A 77 5.30 -4.32 -5.04
CA ILE A 77 6.36 -3.67 -4.26
C ILE A 77 7.23 -2.93 -5.25
N VAL A 78 7.40 -1.63 -5.06
CA VAL A 78 8.11 -0.77 -6.00
C VAL A 78 9.40 -0.29 -5.37
N ASN A 79 10.47 -0.32 -6.17
CA ASN A 79 11.76 0.19 -5.75
C ASN A 79 11.70 1.72 -5.67
N PRO A 80 12.04 2.35 -4.53
CA PRO A 80 12.01 3.81 -4.39
C PRO A 80 12.83 4.55 -5.45
N LEU A 81 13.95 3.98 -5.87
CA LEU A 81 14.78 4.58 -6.91
C LEU A 81 14.05 4.58 -8.26
N ALA A 82 13.34 3.50 -8.57
CA ALA A 82 12.57 3.41 -9.80
C ALA A 82 11.42 4.42 -9.81
N ILE A 83 10.73 4.57 -8.69
CA ILE A 83 9.66 5.57 -8.55
C ILE A 83 10.23 6.97 -8.77
N LYS A 84 11.37 7.26 -8.13
CA LYS A 84 11.99 8.56 -8.21
C LYS A 84 12.41 8.90 -9.63
N SER A 85 13.03 7.96 -10.32
CA SER A 85 13.44 8.13 -11.71
C SER A 85 12.24 8.35 -12.63
N PHE A 86 11.19 7.57 -12.43
CA PHE A 86 9.97 7.69 -13.20
C PHE A 86 9.31 9.06 -12.96
N GLY A 87 9.24 9.47 -11.70
CA GLY A 87 8.67 10.77 -11.33
C GLY A 87 9.41 11.92 -11.96
N GLN A 88 10.74 11.87 -11.97
CA GLN A 88 11.55 12.89 -12.61
C GLN A 88 11.29 12.96 -14.11
N SER A 89 11.18 11.81 -14.74
CA SER A 89 10.90 11.71 -16.16
C SER A 89 9.53 12.32 -16.50
N GLU A 90 8.52 12.03 -15.69
CA GLU A 90 7.18 12.58 -15.88
C GLU A 90 7.16 14.09 -15.66
N LEU A 91 7.89 14.56 -14.65
CA LEU A 91 7.99 16.00 -14.40
C LEU A 91 8.66 16.73 -15.55
N SER A 92 9.68 16.13 -16.16
CA SER A 92 10.33 16.70 -17.34
C SER A 92 9.35 16.84 -18.49
N ARG A 93 8.49 15.86 -18.70
CA ARG A 93 7.49 15.90 -19.75
C ARG A 93 6.45 17.00 -19.51
N THR A 94 6.02 17.14 -18.26
CA THR A 94 4.98 18.13 -17.94
C THR A 94 5.51 19.55 -18.00
N LYS A 95 6.79 19.74 -17.84
CA LYS A 95 7.40 21.07 -17.91
C LYS A 95 7.58 21.58 -19.33
N THR A 96 7.51 20.69 -20.27
CA THR A 96 7.57 21.07 -21.67
C THR A 96 6.18 21.25 -22.25
#